data_b25d601b272cf5db91c70c45e8747d78
#
_entry.id   b25d601b272cf5db91c70c45e8747d78
#
_cell.length_a   1.000
_cell.length_b   1.000
_cell.length_c   1.000
_cell.angle_alpha   90.00
_cell.angle_beta   90.00
_cell.angle_gamma   90.00
#
_symmetry.space_group_name_H-M   'P 1'
#
loop_
_entity.id
_entity.type
_entity.pdbx_description
1 polymer ?
#
loop_
_entity_poly.entity_id
_entity_poly.type
_entity_poly.pdbx_seq_one_letter_code
_entity_poly.pdbx_strand_id
1 'polypeptide(L)'
;SPYSLQMRYVRKMGIREMISPVREMKNLLWKRRQKAPLQALEKERTLEHNILSNCDKIIFNNPYQKKYMLSSCGKEIAKKAVVLPHSFDAELYDASIAPRSSDKIQMVYIGHLDATRTPRLFLKGIAALKKEHPDLAEHLEVLFYGHMAANDKVYLIDHELLDVVKIKKPVDYKTSLSIMRNSDWLHVDANLHGILDENIFFAAKLADYIGANRPIFGMTMFEGAGADVVRAVNGVTVSYSVDEIKNYLYLIAYENYTVEIDQDGMNQFNATEVAEKFDAMVEKLDR
;
A
#
# COMPACT_ATOMS: atom_id res chain seq x y z
N SER A 1 -12.05 -1.91 10.67
CA SER A 1 -12.27 -1.28 9.39
C SER A 1 -13.64 -0.64 9.38
N PRO A 2 -13.82 0.48 8.72
CA PRO A 2 -15.09 1.20 8.74
C PRO A 2 -16.24 0.36 8.20
N TYR A 3 -17.35 0.39 8.90
CA TYR A 3 -18.60 -0.27 8.50
C TYR A 3 -18.99 -0.01 7.04
N SER A 4 -18.80 1.22 6.58
CA SER A 4 -19.09 1.64 5.20
C SER A 4 -18.25 0.90 4.16
N LEU A 5 -17.00 0.58 4.47
CA LEU A 5 -16.09 -0.21 3.64
C LEU A 5 -16.56 -1.67 3.52
N GLN A 6 -16.88 -2.28 4.67
CA GLN A 6 -17.37 -3.65 4.71
C GLN A 6 -18.72 -3.78 3.98
N MET A 7 -19.62 -2.81 4.12
CA MET A 7 -20.91 -2.80 3.42
C MET A 7 -20.77 -2.63 1.90
N ARG A 8 -19.85 -1.81 1.42
CA ARG A 8 -19.55 -1.72 -0.03
C ARG A 8 -18.98 -3.02 -0.57
N TYR A 9 -18.09 -3.65 0.19
CA TYR A 9 -17.54 -4.96 -0.16
C TYR A 9 -18.61 -6.03 -0.28
N VAL A 10 -19.49 -6.13 0.72
CA VAL A 10 -20.63 -7.07 0.72
C VAL A 10 -21.57 -6.82 -0.46
N ARG A 11 -21.86 -5.55 -0.81
CA ARG A 11 -22.69 -5.19 -1.98
C ARG A 11 -22.05 -5.53 -3.32
N LYS A 12 -20.75 -5.27 -3.50
CA LYS A 12 -20.03 -5.60 -4.75
C LYS A 12 -19.93 -7.11 -5.00
N MET A 13 -19.73 -7.91 -3.95
CA MET A 13 -19.70 -9.37 -4.10
C MET A 13 -21.04 -9.97 -4.55
N GLY A 14 -22.18 -9.31 -4.25
CA GLY A 14 -23.52 -9.80 -4.61
C GLY A 14 -23.92 -9.65 -6.07
N ILE A 15 -23.20 -8.88 -6.89
CA ILE A 15 -23.66 -8.48 -8.23
C ILE A 15 -22.99 -9.29 -9.37
N ARG A 16 -21.87 -9.95 -9.15
CA ARG A 16 -21.08 -10.58 -10.23
C ARG A 16 -21.29 -12.06 -10.49
N GLU A 17 -22.23 -12.73 -9.81
CA GLU A 17 -22.31 -14.17 -9.89
C GLU A 17 -23.72 -14.72 -10.21
N MET A 18 -24.28 -14.46 -11.35
CA MET A 18 -25.40 -15.24 -11.87
C MET A 18 -24.95 -16.14 -13.02
N ILE A 19 -25.00 -17.46 -12.83
CA ILE A 19 -25.27 -18.57 -13.76
C ILE A 19 -24.58 -19.89 -13.30
N SER A 20 -25.31 -20.79 -12.62
CA SER A 20 -25.13 -22.27 -12.52
C SER A 20 -25.89 -22.85 -11.30
N PRO A 21 -26.48 -24.06 -11.32
CA PRO A 21 -27.20 -24.69 -10.19
C PRO A 21 -26.34 -24.94 -8.94
N VAL A 22 -25.03 -25.20 -9.12
CA VAL A 22 -24.06 -25.29 -8.01
C VAL A 22 -23.87 -23.94 -7.33
N ARG A 23 -24.16 -22.86 -8.03
CA ARG A 23 -24.16 -21.47 -7.58
C ARG A 23 -25.37 -21.14 -6.71
N GLU A 24 -26.56 -21.67 -7.01
CA GLU A 24 -27.75 -21.46 -6.18
C GLU A 24 -27.60 -22.09 -4.80
N MET A 25 -26.99 -23.26 -4.70
CA MET A 25 -26.72 -23.89 -3.41
C MET A 25 -25.63 -23.16 -2.61
N LYS A 26 -24.58 -22.65 -3.29
CA LYS A 26 -23.61 -21.74 -2.68
C LYS A 26 -24.26 -20.42 -2.28
N ASN A 27 -25.18 -19.87 -3.07
CA ASN A 27 -25.92 -18.65 -2.75
C ASN A 27 -26.88 -18.84 -1.56
N LEU A 28 -27.51 -20.01 -1.38
CA LEU A 28 -28.35 -20.33 -0.23
C LEU A 28 -27.53 -20.49 1.06
N LEU A 29 -26.39 -21.15 0.98
CA LEU A 29 -25.42 -21.25 2.08
C LEU A 29 -24.78 -19.89 2.39
N TRP A 30 -24.54 -19.09 1.37
CA TRP A 30 -24.03 -17.74 1.50
C TRP A 30 -25.05 -16.77 2.10
N LYS A 31 -26.34 -16.83 1.68
CA LYS A 31 -27.45 -16.08 2.30
C LYS A 31 -27.69 -16.44 3.77
N ARG A 32 -27.49 -17.71 4.16
CA ARG A 32 -27.52 -18.13 5.58
C ARG A 32 -26.31 -17.60 6.37
N ARG A 33 -25.12 -17.52 5.76
CA ARG A 33 -23.92 -16.91 6.35
C ARG A 33 -23.96 -15.38 6.42
N GLN A 34 -24.80 -14.72 5.61
CA GLN A 34 -24.91 -13.24 5.60
C GLN A 34 -25.79 -12.67 6.72
N LYS A 35 -26.75 -13.41 7.27
CA LYS A 35 -27.58 -12.87 8.36
C LYS A 35 -26.75 -12.57 9.62
N ALA A 36 -25.83 -13.44 9.98
CA ALA A 36 -24.91 -13.19 11.10
C ALA A 36 -23.91 -12.05 10.84
N PRO A 37 -23.27 -11.96 9.65
CA PRO A 37 -22.43 -10.81 9.31
C PRO A 37 -23.16 -9.47 9.29
N LEU A 38 -24.41 -9.40 8.81
CA LEU A 38 -25.17 -8.14 8.80
C LEU A 38 -25.48 -7.63 10.20
N GLN A 39 -25.90 -8.51 11.12
CA GLN A 39 -26.12 -8.13 12.53
C GLN A 39 -24.83 -7.71 13.23
N ALA A 40 -23.72 -8.38 12.92
CA ALA A 40 -22.41 -7.99 13.43
C ALA A 40 -22.01 -6.60 12.89
N LEU A 41 -22.21 -6.36 11.59
CA LEU A 41 -21.93 -5.08 10.95
C LEU A 41 -22.81 -3.93 11.51
N GLU A 42 -24.05 -4.20 11.87
CA GLU A 42 -24.92 -3.20 12.51
C GLU A 42 -24.46 -2.86 13.94
N LYS A 43 -23.99 -3.86 14.70
CA LYS A 43 -23.38 -3.63 16.02
C LYS A 43 -22.08 -2.82 15.90
N GLU A 44 -21.23 -3.18 14.94
CA GLU A 44 -20.00 -2.43 14.65
C GLU A 44 -20.30 -0.98 14.27
N ARG A 45 -21.31 -0.76 13.42
CA ARG A 45 -21.75 0.60 13.05
C ARG A 45 -22.21 1.41 14.25
N THR A 46 -23.01 0.80 15.13
CA THR A 46 -23.50 1.47 16.33
C THR A 46 -22.35 1.81 17.26
N LEU A 47 -21.38 0.89 17.44
CA LEU A 47 -20.20 1.11 18.23
C LEU A 47 -19.33 2.23 17.62
N GLU A 48 -19.08 2.17 16.31
CA GLU A 48 -18.32 3.20 15.57
C GLU A 48 -18.97 4.59 15.75
N HIS A 49 -20.28 4.69 15.55
CA HIS A 49 -21.01 5.94 15.72
C HIS A 49 -20.93 6.46 17.16
N ASN A 50 -21.07 5.59 18.16
CA ASN A 50 -20.96 5.96 19.55
C ASN A 50 -19.54 6.49 19.90
N ILE A 51 -18.50 5.82 19.42
CA ILE A 51 -17.11 6.27 19.61
C ILE A 51 -16.91 7.64 18.96
N LEU A 52 -17.27 7.80 17.70
CA LEU A 52 -17.10 9.04 16.94
C LEU A 52 -17.90 10.21 17.54
N SER A 53 -19.07 9.93 18.14
CA SER A 53 -19.90 10.93 18.77
C SER A 53 -19.35 11.43 20.11
N ASN A 54 -18.70 10.54 20.88
CA ASN A 54 -18.28 10.82 22.25
C ASN A 54 -16.78 11.17 22.40
N CYS A 55 -15.96 11.01 21.37
CA CYS A 55 -14.56 11.45 21.40
C CYS A 55 -14.43 12.95 21.18
N ASP A 56 -13.35 13.55 21.66
CA ASP A 56 -13.05 14.98 21.50
C ASP A 56 -12.48 15.27 20.11
N LYS A 57 -11.60 14.41 19.61
CA LYS A 57 -11.01 14.47 18.26
C LYS A 57 -11.00 13.11 17.57
N ILE A 58 -11.02 13.16 16.25
CA ILE A 58 -10.94 11.97 15.38
C ILE A 58 -9.75 12.18 14.45
N ILE A 59 -8.76 11.29 14.54
CA ILE A 59 -7.55 11.35 13.72
C ILE A 59 -7.68 10.37 12.58
N PHE A 60 -7.51 10.84 11.37
CA PHE A 60 -7.39 10.05 10.16
C PHE A 60 -5.96 10.13 9.62
N ASN A 61 -5.46 9.06 9.02
CA ASN A 61 -4.11 9.04 8.48
C ASN A 61 -3.97 9.69 7.10
N ASN A 62 -5.09 10.02 6.44
CA ASN A 62 -5.09 10.74 5.17
C ASN A 62 -6.46 11.42 4.89
N PRO A 63 -6.49 12.40 3.97
CA PRO A 63 -7.72 13.13 3.62
C PRO A 63 -8.80 12.27 2.96
N TYR A 64 -8.42 11.26 2.17
CA TYR A 64 -9.37 10.39 1.48
C TYR A 64 -10.13 9.51 2.47
N GLN A 65 -9.43 8.92 3.44
CA GLN A 65 -10.07 8.18 4.52
C GLN A 65 -10.99 9.08 5.35
N LYS A 66 -10.54 10.30 5.70
CA LYS A 66 -11.37 11.30 6.38
C LYS A 66 -12.64 11.57 5.59
N LYS A 67 -12.52 11.95 4.31
CA LYS A 67 -13.67 12.23 3.42
C LYS A 67 -14.63 11.04 3.33
N TYR A 68 -14.09 9.86 3.12
CA TYR A 68 -14.86 8.63 2.99
C TYR A 68 -15.66 8.31 4.26
N MET A 69 -14.99 8.34 5.41
CA MET A 69 -15.60 8.05 6.72
C MET A 69 -16.69 9.05 7.09
N LEU A 70 -16.41 10.32 6.88
CA LEU A 70 -17.33 11.41 7.25
C LEU A 70 -18.49 11.56 6.26
N SER A 71 -18.46 10.94 5.11
CA SER A 71 -19.57 10.98 4.12
C SER A 71 -20.90 10.47 4.67
N SER A 72 -20.87 9.63 5.71
CA SER A 72 -22.06 9.09 6.40
C SER A 72 -22.25 9.67 7.80
N CYS A 73 -21.44 10.62 8.23
CA CYS A 73 -21.48 11.23 9.57
C CYS A 73 -22.09 12.63 9.54
N GLY A 74 -22.68 13.05 10.66
CA GLY A 74 -23.20 14.41 10.82
C GLY A 74 -22.10 15.48 10.92
N LYS A 75 -22.47 16.75 10.68
CA LYS A 75 -21.53 17.88 10.70
C LYS A 75 -20.75 18.01 12.02
N GLU A 76 -21.35 17.66 13.14
CA GLU A 76 -20.72 17.76 14.46
C GLU A 76 -19.56 16.78 14.61
N ILE A 77 -19.70 15.55 14.11
CA ILE A 77 -18.60 14.58 14.07
C ILE A 77 -17.51 15.08 13.12
N ALA A 78 -17.89 15.65 11.98
CA ALA A 78 -16.93 16.15 10.99
C ALA A 78 -16.04 17.28 11.53
N LYS A 79 -16.53 18.15 12.42
CA LYS A 79 -15.76 19.21 13.06
C LYS A 79 -14.63 18.70 13.97
N LYS A 80 -14.77 17.50 14.50
CA LYS A 80 -13.78 16.88 15.38
C LYS A 80 -12.62 16.23 14.58
N ALA A 81 -12.77 16.07 13.27
CA ALA A 81 -11.89 15.28 12.44
C ALA A 81 -10.68 16.08 11.95
N VAL A 82 -9.50 15.54 12.20
CA VAL A 82 -8.20 16.05 11.74
C VAL A 82 -7.48 14.98 10.91
N VAL A 83 -6.43 15.37 10.21
CA VAL A 83 -5.55 14.45 9.48
C VAL A 83 -4.16 14.55 10.08
N LEU A 84 -3.63 13.41 10.55
CA LEU A 84 -2.23 13.22 10.90
C LEU A 84 -1.75 11.94 10.18
N PRO A 85 -0.73 12.02 9.31
CA PRO A 85 -0.28 10.89 8.53
C PRO A 85 0.44 9.84 9.40
N HIS A 86 0.66 8.65 8.87
CA HIS A 86 1.68 7.75 9.39
C HIS A 86 3.05 8.44 9.30
N SER A 87 3.91 8.17 10.27
CA SER A 87 5.23 8.78 10.36
C SER A 87 6.33 7.74 10.47
N PHE A 88 7.53 8.12 10.09
CA PHE A 88 8.76 7.40 10.35
C PHE A 88 9.57 8.10 11.44
N ASP A 89 10.32 7.32 12.21
CA ASP A 89 11.26 7.82 13.19
C ASP A 89 12.65 7.92 12.53
N ALA A 90 13.17 9.13 12.36
CA ALA A 90 14.42 9.37 11.69
C ALA A 90 15.63 8.72 12.42
N GLU A 91 15.58 8.60 13.74
CA GLU A 91 16.65 8.01 14.54
C GLU A 91 16.86 6.51 14.22
N LEU A 92 15.83 5.83 13.74
CA LEU A 92 15.91 4.41 13.36
C LEU A 92 16.74 4.17 12.09
N TYR A 93 17.03 5.23 11.33
CA TYR A 93 17.74 5.16 10.05
C TYR A 93 19.21 5.60 10.13
N ASP A 94 19.76 5.88 11.30
CA ASP A 94 21.15 6.35 11.49
C ASP A 94 22.21 5.26 11.33
N ALA A 95 21.81 4.01 11.17
CA ALA A 95 22.75 2.92 10.96
C ALA A 95 23.52 3.09 9.63
N SER A 96 24.82 2.85 9.65
CA SER A 96 25.67 2.88 8.45
C SER A 96 25.15 1.93 7.38
N ILE A 97 25.09 2.43 6.13
CA ILE A 97 24.71 1.63 4.96
C ILE A 97 25.87 0.65 4.69
N ALA A 98 25.59 -0.65 4.75
CA ALA A 98 26.59 -1.65 4.36
C ALA A 98 26.79 -1.60 2.84
N PRO A 99 28.06 -1.66 2.34
CA PRO A 99 28.30 -1.70 0.91
C PRO A 99 27.67 -2.95 0.28
N ARG A 100 26.99 -2.78 -0.86
CA ARG A 100 26.44 -3.90 -1.63
C ARG A 100 27.54 -4.54 -2.49
N SER A 101 27.40 -5.84 -2.69
CA SER A 101 28.30 -6.64 -3.54
C SER A 101 27.83 -6.79 -4.99
N SER A 102 26.72 -6.15 -5.37
CA SER A 102 26.10 -6.30 -6.69
C SER A 102 26.02 -4.97 -7.41
N ASP A 103 26.41 -4.96 -8.68
CA ASP A 103 26.28 -3.82 -9.60
C ASP A 103 24.87 -3.70 -10.21
N LYS A 104 24.00 -4.69 -9.95
CA LYS A 104 22.60 -4.68 -10.42
C LYS A 104 21.79 -3.66 -9.64
N ILE A 105 20.87 -3.01 -10.34
CA ILE A 105 19.85 -2.19 -9.68
C ILE A 105 18.94 -3.09 -8.86
N GLN A 106 18.81 -2.79 -7.59
CA GLN A 106 18.01 -3.57 -6.66
C GLN A 106 16.72 -2.85 -6.31
N MET A 107 15.58 -3.47 -6.67
CA MET A 107 14.25 -3.01 -6.29
C MET A 107 13.68 -3.92 -5.20
N VAL A 108 13.25 -3.34 -4.09
CA VAL A 108 12.84 -4.08 -2.89
C VAL A 108 11.38 -3.83 -2.55
N TYR A 109 10.66 -4.91 -2.23
CA TYR A 109 9.36 -4.89 -1.57
C TYR A 109 9.44 -5.63 -0.24
N ILE A 110 8.91 -5.03 0.84
CA ILE A 110 8.83 -5.67 2.16
C ILE A 110 7.38 -5.74 2.62
N GLY A 111 6.92 -6.97 2.92
CA GLY A 111 5.60 -7.20 3.47
C GLY A 111 4.88 -8.41 2.90
N HIS A 112 3.61 -8.56 3.28
CA HIS A 112 2.76 -9.66 2.82
C HIS A 112 2.10 -9.30 1.49
N LEU A 113 2.11 -10.29 0.59
CA LEU A 113 1.41 -10.29 -0.69
C LEU A 113 0.45 -11.48 -0.68
N ASP A 114 -0.83 -11.21 -0.75
CA ASP A 114 -1.91 -12.18 -0.71
C ASP A 114 -2.90 -11.99 -1.89
N ALA A 115 -4.04 -12.67 -1.84
CA ALA A 115 -5.03 -12.57 -2.90
C ALA A 115 -5.65 -11.17 -3.06
N THR A 116 -5.58 -10.33 -2.03
CA THR A 116 -6.11 -8.95 -2.07
C THR A 116 -5.06 -7.92 -2.46
N ARG A 117 -3.79 -8.27 -2.29
CA ARG A 117 -2.64 -7.43 -2.57
C ARG A 117 -1.59 -8.25 -3.35
N THR A 118 -1.90 -8.54 -4.61
CA THR A 118 -1.09 -9.39 -5.48
C THR A 118 -0.12 -8.55 -6.33
N PRO A 119 1.16 -8.95 -6.46
CA PRO A 119 2.13 -8.28 -7.33
C PRO A 119 1.95 -8.67 -8.80
N ARG A 120 0.88 -9.41 -9.16
CA ARG A 120 0.68 -10.02 -10.48
C ARG A 120 0.90 -9.06 -11.63
N LEU A 121 0.41 -7.83 -11.52
CA LEU A 121 0.52 -6.88 -12.61
C LEU A 121 1.96 -6.37 -12.78
N PHE A 122 2.65 -6.14 -11.67
CA PHE A 122 4.07 -5.82 -11.66
C PHE A 122 4.91 -6.95 -12.27
N LEU A 123 4.62 -8.21 -11.89
CA LEU A 123 5.27 -9.38 -12.49
C LEU A 123 5.01 -9.51 -13.99
N LYS A 124 3.83 -9.11 -14.47
CA LYS A 124 3.53 -9.05 -15.92
C LYS A 124 4.40 -8.00 -16.62
N GLY A 125 4.63 -6.85 -15.99
CA GLY A 125 5.55 -5.82 -16.51
C GLY A 125 6.98 -6.34 -16.64
N ILE A 126 7.49 -7.04 -15.60
CA ILE A 126 8.80 -7.70 -15.66
C ILE A 126 8.86 -8.75 -16.76
N ALA A 127 7.83 -9.60 -16.89
CA ALA A 127 7.78 -10.64 -17.92
C ALA A 127 7.77 -10.04 -19.33
N ALA A 128 7.03 -8.96 -19.56
CA ALA A 128 7.00 -8.24 -20.83
C ALA A 128 8.37 -7.64 -21.16
N LEU A 129 9.03 -7.00 -20.18
CA LEU A 129 10.35 -6.43 -20.36
C LEU A 129 11.40 -7.53 -20.64
N LYS A 130 11.41 -8.61 -19.87
CA LYS A 130 12.35 -9.72 -20.06
C LYS A 130 12.20 -10.40 -21.44
N LYS A 131 10.99 -10.44 -21.99
CA LYS A 131 10.76 -10.97 -23.35
C LYS A 131 11.43 -10.10 -24.42
N GLU A 132 11.46 -8.79 -24.24
CA GLU A 132 12.12 -7.83 -25.15
C GLU A 132 13.63 -7.75 -24.87
N HIS A 133 14.03 -7.91 -23.61
CA HIS A 133 15.40 -7.82 -23.10
C HIS A 133 15.74 -9.06 -22.26
N PRO A 134 16.19 -10.17 -22.88
CA PRO A 134 16.49 -11.41 -22.18
C PRO A 134 17.63 -11.31 -21.13
N ASP A 135 18.47 -10.29 -21.26
CA ASP A 135 19.57 -9.93 -20.34
C ASP A 135 19.13 -9.15 -19.10
N LEU A 136 17.83 -8.90 -18.92
CA LEU A 136 17.29 -8.11 -17.80
C LEU A 136 17.83 -8.56 -16.43
N ALA A 137 18.07 -9.86 -16.25
CA ALA A 137 18.62 -10.40 -15.02
C ALA A 137 20.07 -9.94 -14.73
N GLU A 138 20.78 -9.37 -15.70
CA GLU A 138 22.11 -8.79 -15.52
C GLU A 138 22.02 -7.34 -14.98
N HIS A 139 20.90 -6.66 -15.19
CA HIS A 139 20.70 -5.25 -14.86
C HIS A 139 19.81 -5.05 -13.63
N LEU A 140 18.79 -5.89 -13.43
CA LEU A 140 17.77 -5.71 -12.40
C LEU A 140 17.64 -6.94 -11.50
N GLU A 141 17.58 -6.72 -10.19
CA GLU A 141 17.19 -7.70 -9.19
C GLU A 141 16.00 -7.18 -8.38
N VAL A 142 14.90 -7.93 -8.36
CA VAL A 142 13.71 -7.59 -7.58
C VAL A 142 13.59 -8.52 -6.38
N LEU A 143 13.59 -7.96 -5.18
CA LEU A 143 13.56 -8.72 -3.92
C LEU A 143 12.22 -8.52 -3.20
N PHE A 144 11.49 -9.61 -3.02
CA PHE A 144 10.28 -9.64 -2.19
C PHE A 144 10.59 -10.28 -0.83
N TYR A 145 10.61 -9.48 0.23
CA TYR A 145 10.77 -9.96 1.61
C TYR A 145 9.41 -10.15 2.24
N GLY A 146 9.05 -11.40 2.53
CA GLY A 146 7.78 -11.76 3.17
C GLY A 146 7.04 -12.89 2.52
N HIS A 147 5.73 -12.94 2.74
CA HIS A 147 4.88 -13.96 2.12
C HIS A 147 4.43 -13.53 0.72
N MET A 148 4.41 -14.48 -0.20
CA MET A 148 3.80 -14.34 -1.52
C MET A 148 2.84 -15.50 -1.76
N ALA A 149 1.65 -15.21 -2.31
CA ALA A 149 0.64 -16.22 -2.61
C ALA A 149 1.15 -17.28 -3.59
N ALA A 150 0.67 -18.52 -3.45
CA ALA A 150 1.11 -19.66 -4.26
C ALA A 150 0.93 -19.40 -5.78
N ASN A 151 -0.20 -18.79 -6.17
CA ASN A 151 -0.48 -18.49 -7.58
C ASN A 151 0.54 -17.51 -8.19
N ASP A 152 1.09 -16.58 -7.40
CA ASP A 152 2.10 -15.64 -7.88
C ASP A 152 3.48 -16.31 -7.98
N LYS A 153 3.78 -17.26 -7.07
CA LYS A 153 4.98 -18.08 -7.16
C LYS A 153 4.96 -18.98 -8.41
N VAL A 154 3.82 -19.59 -8.72
CA VAL A 154 3.64 -20.38 -9.95
C VAL A 154 3.87 -19.48 -11.17
N TYR A 155 3.32 -18.26 -11.18
CA TYR A 155 3.53 -17.30 -12.25
C TYR A 155 5.04 -17.00 -12.50
N LEU A 156 5.83 -16.86 -11.45
CA LEU A 156 7.28 -16.65 -11.57
C LEU A 156 7.98 -17.83 -12.28
N ILE A 157 7.55 -19.05 -11.99
CA ILE A 157 8.11 -20.26 -12.60
C ILE A 157 7.68 -20.36 -14.07
N ASP A 158 6.38 -20.21 -14.34
CA ASP A 158 5.81 -20.38 -15.69
C ASP A 158 6.34 -19.33 -16.70
N HIS A 159 6.81 -18.17 -16.18
CA HIS A 159 7.36 -17.09 -17.02
C HIS A 159 8.88 -16.94 -16.85
N GLU A 160 9.55 -17.91 -16.25
CA GLU A 160 11.01 -17.96 -16.08
C GLU A 160 11.60 -16.68 -15.42
N LEU A 161 10.89 -16.11 -14.42
CA LEU A 161 11.29 -14.86 -13.78
C LEU A 161 12.19 -15.03 -12.55
N LEU A 162 12.54 -16.27 -12.18
CA LEU A 162 13.31 -16.55 -10.96
C LEU A 162 14.77 -16.07 -11.01
N ASP A 163 15.29 -15.69 -12.14
CA ASP A 163 16.61 -15.06 -12.30
C ASP A 163 16.56 -13.56 -11.95
N VAL A 164 15.47 -12.86 -12.26
CA VAL A 164 15.25 -11.44 -11.97
C VAL A 164 14.61 -11.25 -10.59
N VAL A 165 13.64 -12.11 -10.21
CA VAL A 165 12.81 -11.96 -9.02
C VAL A 165 13.17 -12.98 -7.96
N LYS A 166 13.52 -12.54 -6.75
CA LYS A 166 13.86 -13.40 -5.61
C LYS A 166 12.85 -13.22 -4.48
N ILE A 167 12.33 -14.33 -3.96
CA ILE A 167 11.48 -14.34 -2.75
C ILE A 167 12.37 -14.64 -1.56
N LYS A 168 12.41 -13.75 -0.60
CA LYS A 168 13.17 -13.84 0.65
C LYS A 168 12.24 -14.10 1.82
N LYS A 169 12.76 -14.70 2.88
CA LYS A 169 12.01 -14.90 4.13
C LYS A 169 11.67 -13.55 4.77
N PRO A 170 10.59 -13.48 5.56
CA PRO A 170 10.35 -12.33 6.42
C PRO A 170 11.56 -12.04 7.31
N VAL A 171 11.81 -10.77 7.55
CA VAL A 171 12.87 -10.27 8.44
C VAL A 171 12.26 -9.46 9.58
N ASP A 172 13.01 -9.25 10.64
CA ASP A 172 12.60 -8.35 11.72
C ASP A 172 12.58 -6.89 11.25
N TYR A 173 11.96 -6.04 12.05
CA TYR A 173 11.74 -4.63 11.67
C TYR A 173 13.05 -3.87 11.44
N LYS A 174 14.02 -3.98 12.34
CA LYS A 174 15.31 -3.28 12.23
C LYS A 174 16.09 -3.72 10.99
N THR A 175 16.12 -5.02 10.72
CA THR A 175 16.70 -5.58 9.49
C THR A 175 15.97 -5.05 8.24
N SER A 176 14.64 -4.90 8.29
CA SER A 176 13.86 -4.38 7.16
C SER A 176 14.23 -2.93 6.83
N LEU A 177 14.44 -2.06 7.82
CA LEU A 177 14.89 -0.69 7.62
C LEU A 177 16.27 -0.62 6.96
N SER A 178 17.19 -1.49 7.40
CA SER A 178 18.52 -1.60 6.80
C SER A 178 18.44 -2.05 5.33
N ILE A 179 17.61 -3.03 5.00
CA ILE A 179 17.39 -3.49 3.63
C ILE A 179 16.82 -2.36 2.76
N MET A 180 15.82 -1.62 3.26
CA MET A 180 15.23 -0.49 2.55
C MET A 180 16.28 0.57 2.22
N ARG A 181 17.12 0.97 3.19
CA ARG A 181 18.19 1.95 2.98
C ARG A 181 19.25 1.49 2.00
N ASN A 182 19.50 0.20 1.89
CA ASN A 182 20.49 -0.37 0.99
C ASN A 182 19.96 -0.68 -0.41
N SER A 183 18.69 -0.49 -0.70
CA SER A 183 18.09 -0.69 -2.02
C SER A 183 18.28 0.55 -2.92
N ASP A 184 18.18 0.39 -4.24
CA ASP A 184 18.13 1.52 -5.18
C ASP A 184 16.71 2.04 -5.33
N TRP A 185 15.73 1.13 -5.32
CA TRP A 185 14.31 1.43 -5.43
C TRP A 185 13.50 0.65 -4.41
N LEU A 186 12.44 1.29 -3.90
CA LEU A 186 11.45 0.65 -3.06
C LEU A 186 10.13 0.52 -3.83
N HIS A 187 9.66 -0.71 -4.01
CA HIS A 187 8.41 -0.98 -4.70
C HIS A 187 7.25 -1.08 -3.72
N VAL A 188 6.13 -0.42 -4.03
CA VAL A 188 4.89 -0.56 -3.30
C VAL A 188 3.71 -0.76 -4.24
N ASP A 189 2.86 -1.73 -3.91
CA ASP A 189 1.50 -1.82 -4.42
C ASP A 189 0.57 -1.23 -3.36
N ALA A 190 0.07 -0.02 -3.62
CA ALA A 190 -0.71 0.74 -2.67
C ALA A 190 -2.22 0.47 -2.77
N ASN A 191 -2.65 -0.44 -3.65
CA ASN A 191 -4.06 -0.71 -3.87
C ASN A 191 -4.54 -2.02 -3.25
N LEU A 192 -5.84 -2.00 -2.89
CA LEU A 192 -6.65 -3.20 -2.68
C LEU A 192 -7.46 -3.44 -3.96
N HIS A 193 -6.91 -4.26 -4.86
CA HIS A 193 -7.50 -4.53 -6.17
C HIS A 193 -8.98 -4.94 -6.11
N GLY A 194 -9.83 -4.19 -6.79
CA GLY A 194 -11.23 -4.52 -7.00
C GLY A 194 -12.15 -4.33 -5.80
N ILE A 195 -11.68 -3.79 -4.67
CA ILE A 195 -12.48 -3.60 -3.47
C ILE A 195 -13.12 -2.21 -3.44
N LEU A 196 -12.40 -1.18 -3.85
CA LEU A 196 -12.87 0.21 -3.82
C LEU A 196 -12.57 0.91 -5.14
N ASP A 197 -13.44 1.85 -5.50
CA ASP A 197 -13.24 2.75 -6.63
C ASP A 197 -12.29 3.91 -6.25
N GLU A 198 -12.12 4.18 -4.96
CA GLU A 198 -11.23 5.18 -4.40
C GLU A 198 -10.14 4.53 -3.57
N ASN A 199 -8.89 4.91 -3.77
CA ASN A 199 -7.79 4.46 -2.93
C ASN A 199 -7.68 5.32 -1.68
N ILE A 200 -8.34 4.90 -0.61
CA ILE A 200 -8.35 5.60 0.68
C ILE A 200 -7.25 5.10 1.63
N PHE A 201 -6.41 4.17 1.19
CA PHE A 201 -5.42 3.55 2.07
C PHE A 201 -4.05 4.19 1.91
N PHE A 202 -3.53 4.68 3.03
CA PHE A 202 -2.12 4.95 3.21
C PHE A 202 -1.49 3.70 3.83
N ALA A 203 -0.76 2.94 3.05
CA ALA A 203 -0.05 1.76 3.56
C ALA A 203 1.05 2.20 4.55
N ALA A 204 1.01 1.70 5.80
CA ALA A 204 1.96 2.12 6.85
C ALA A 204 3.44 1.95 6.43
N LYS A 205 3.76 0.93 5.62
CA LYS A 205 5.11 0.74 5.07
C LYS A 205 5.63 1.90 4.22
N LEU A 206 4.73 2.73 3.65
CA LEU A 206 5.17 3.93 2.91
C LEU A 206 5.86 4.93 3.83
N ALA A 207 5.48 5.02 5.10
CA ALA A 207 6.23 5.85 6.05
C ALA A 207 7.66 5.32 6.23
N ASP A 208 7.84 4.01 6.37
CA ASP A 208 9.16 3.40 6.44
C ASP A 208 9.97 3.61 5.15
N TYR A 209 9.32 3.52 3.97
CA TYR A 209 9.98 3.76 2.69
C TYR A 209 10.45 5.21 2.54
N ILE A 210 9.64 6.17 3.00
CA ILE A 210 10.01 7.58 3.05
C ILE A 210 11.21 7.77 3.97
N GLY A 211 11.19 7.20 5.19
CA GLY A 211 12.29 7.27 6.14
C GLY A 211 13.60 6.65 5.61
N ALA A 212 13.50 5.64 4.76
CA ALA A 212 14.68 5.04 4.11
C ALA A 212 15.36 6.00 3.13
N ASN A 213 14.71 7.08 2.70
CA ASN A 213 15.21 8.08 1.76
C ASN A 213 15.73 7.44 0.46
N ARG A 214 14.89 6.62 -0.15
CA ARG A 214 15.16 5.93 -1.42
C ARG A 214 14.02 6.15 -2.42
N PRO A 215 14.31 6.20 -3.73
CA PRO A 215 13.31 6.27 -4.78
C PRO A 215 12.19 5.26 -4.57
N ILE A 216 10.94 5.71 -4.66
CA ILE A 216 9.76 4.87 -4.50
C ILE A 216 9.09 4.65 -5.85
N PHE A 217 8.91 3.38 -6.23
CA PHE A 217 8.12 2.95 -7.38
C PHE A 217 6.76 2.48 -6.88
N GLY A 218 5.75 3.33 -7.03
CA GLY A 218 4.40 3.11 -6.53
C GLY A 218 3.43 2.68 -7.62
N MET A 219 2.96 1.43 -7.57
CA MET A 219 1.76 1.02 -8.29
C MET A 219 0.55 1.53 -7.52
N THR A 220 -0.07 2.60 -8.03
CA THR A 220 -1.16 3.28 -7.34
C THR A 220 -2.30 3.58 -8.33
N MET A 221 -3.51 3.84 -7.81
CA MET A 221 -4.50 4.55 -8.63
C MET A 221 -3.97 5.96 -8.92
N PHE A 222 -4.41 6.53 -10.03
CA PHE A 222 -4.00 7.88 -10.45
C PHE A 222 -4.28 8.91 -9.34
N GLU A 223 -5.41 8.77 -8.64
CA GLU A 223 -5.78 9.57 -7.48
C GLU A 223 -5.94 8.69 -6.24
N GLY A 224 -5.56 9.18 -5.08
CA GLY A 224 -5.74 8.50 -3.82
C GLY A 224 -4.59 8.66 -2.85
N ALA A 225 -4.79 8.21 -1.63
CA ALA A 225 -3.85 8.40 -0.52
C ALA A 225 -2.44 7.87 -0.82
N GLY A 226 -2.34 6.68 -1.42
CA GLY A 226 -1.03 6.10 -1.75
C GLY A 226 -0.29 6.88 -2.83
N ALA A 227 -1.01 7.34 -3.86
CA ALA A 227 -0.43 8.13 -4.94
C ALA A 227 0.05 9.50 -4.45
N ASP A 228 -0.75 10.18 -3.62
CA ASP A 228 -0.38 11.49 -3.08
C ASP A 228 0.85 11.41 -2.19
N VAL A 229 0.95 10.36 -1.36
CA VAL A 229 2.12 10.14 -0.50
C VAL A 229 3.38 9.87 -1.33
N VAL A 230 3.30 9.03 -2.37
CA VAL A 230 4.45 8.76 -3.26
C VAL A 230 4.88 10.03 -4.00
N ARG A 231 3.92 10.81 -4.53
CA ARG A 231 4.22 12.07 -5.21
C ARG A 231 4.77 13.16 -4.27
N ALA A 232 4.29 13.20 -3.03
CA ALA A 232 4.77 14.17 -2.04
C ALA A 232 6.28 14.07 -1.78
N VAL A 233 6.89 12.91 -2.03
CA VAL A 233 8.33 12.68 -1.89
C VAL A 233 9.04 12.54 -3.25
N ASN A 234 8.42 13.01 -4.32
CA ASN A 234 8.92 12.91 -5.69
C ASN A 234 9.13 11.45 -6.19
N GLY A 235 8.39 10.48 -5.63
CA GLY A 235 8.43 9.10 -6.11
C GLY A 235 7.65 8.92 -7.41
N VAL A 236 7.93 7.82 -8.11
CA VAL A 236 7.25 7.44 -9.35
C VAL A 236 5.91 6.78 -9.03
N THR A 237 4.83 7.24 -9.65
CA THR A 237 3.54 6.57 -9.61
C THR A 237 3.20 6.02 -10.99
N VAL A 238 2.90 4.72 -11.07
CA VAL A 238 2.45 4.07 -12.30
C VAL A 238 1.02 3.58 -12.16
N SER A 239 0.30 3.65 -13.27
CA SER A 239 -1.05 3.10 -13.36
C SER A 239 -1.03 1.56 -13.44
N TYR A 240 -2.21 0.94 -13.42
CA TYR A 240 -2.35 -0.51 -13.61
C TYR A 240 -2.25 -0.90 -15.10
N SER A 241 -1.18 -0.46 -15.76
CA SER A 241 -0.84 -0.76 -17.15
C SER A 241 0.47 -1.55 -17.21
N VAL A 242 0.44 -2.71 -17.85
CA VAL A 242 1.64 -3.54 -18.08
C VAL A 242 2.69 -2.76 -18.87
N ASP A 243 2.25 -2.01 -19.87
CA ASP A 243 3.17 -1.24 -20.73
C ASP A 243 3.82 -0.08 -19.98
N GLU A 244 3.08 0.62 -19.13
CA GLU A 244 3.64 1.68 -18.30
C GLU A 244 4.66 1.14 -17.30
N ILE A 245 4.32 0.04 -16.62
CA ILE A 245 5.24 -0.65 -15.70
C ILE A 245 6.51 -1.09 -16.45
N LYS A 246 6.35 -1.75 -17.62
CA LYS A 246 7.46 -2.19 -18.46
C LYS A 246 8.37 -1.02 -18.85
N ASN A 247 7.79 0.09 -19.30
CA ASN A 247 8.56 1.25 -19.74
C ASN A 247 9.38 1.87 -18.61
N TYR A 248 8.80 2.04 -17.41
CA TYR A 248 9.56 2.54 -16.26
C TYR A 248 10.65 1.57 -15.81
N LEU A 249 10.36 0.26 -15.80
CA LEU A 249 11.38 -0.75 -15.48
C LEU A 249 12.53 -0.74 -16.49
N TYR A 250 12.25 -0.49 -17.78
CA TYR A 250 13.27 -0.30 -18.81
C TYR A 250 14.15 0.93 -18.50
N LEU A 251 13.52 2.08 -18.25
CA LEU A 251 14.25 3.30 -17.91
C LEU A 251 15.15 3.09 -16.68
N ILE A 252 14.62 2.41 -15.65
CA ILE A 252 15.37 2.10 -14.43
C ILE A 252 16.54 1.17 -14.73
N ALA A 253 16.31 0.06 -15.44
CA ALA A 253 17.30 -1.00 -15.63
C ALA A 253 18.40 -0.64 -16.65
N TYR A 254 18.06 0.11 -17.71
CA TYR A 254 18.95 0.34 -18.85
C TYR A 254 19.37 1.79 -19.04
N GLU A 255 18.55 2.75 -18.59
CA GLU A 255 18.84 4.17 -18.76
C GLU A 255 19.28 4.86 -17.46
N ASN A 256 19.52 4.09 -16.38
CA ASN A 256 19.88 4.59 -15.05
C ASN A 256 18.93 5.67 -14.53
N TYR A 257 17.65 5.56 -14.90
CA TYR A 257 16.63 6.49 -14.40
C TYR A 257 16.49 6.38 -12.88
N THR A 258 16.55 7.52 -12.22
CA THR A 258 16.34 7.66 -10.78
C THR A 258 15.63 8.97 -10.49
N VAL A 259 15.17 9.14 -9.26
CA VAL A 259 14.56 10.38 -8.76
C VAL A 259 15.23 10.78 -7.45
N GLU A 260 15.34 12.08 -7.24
CA GLU A 260 15.75 12.62 -5.93
C GLU A 260 14.53 12.76 -5.04
N ILE A 261 14.65 12.32 -3.81
CA ILE A 261 13.58 12.42 -2.82
C ILE A 261 13.43 13.88 -2.38
N ASP A 262 12.21 14.38 -2.45
CA ASP A 262 11.86 15.70 -1.95
C ASP A 262 11.92 15.70 -0.41
N GLN A 263 12.91 16.40 0.14
CA GLN A 263 13.15 16.45 1.59
C GLN A 263 12.05 17.22 2.34
N ASP A 264 11.47 18.26 1.74
CA ASP A 264 10.35 18.99 2.34
C ASP A 264 9.09 18.12 2.36
N GLY A 265 8.86 17.37 1.28
CA GLY A 265 7.82 16.35 1.21
C GLY A 265 8.02 15.24 2.25
N MET A 266 9.26 14.79 2.44
CA MET A 266 9.64 13.78 3.42
C MET A 266 9.39 14.26 4.86
N ASN A 267 9.72 15.51 5.18
CA ASN A 267 9.56 16.07 6.53
C ASN A 267 8.11 16.07 7.03
N GLN A 268 7.13 16.11 6.13
CA GLN A 268 5.71 16.02 6.52
C GLN A 268 5.36 14.69 7.22
N PHE A 269 6.18 13.66 7.01
CA PHE A 269 6.02 12.31 7.57
C PHE A 269 7.03 12.00 8.68
N ASN A 270 7.86 12.97 9.10
CA ASN A 270 8.75 12.79 10.23
C ASN A 270 7.96 12.72 11.54
N ALA A 271 8.32 11.79 12.42
CA ALA A 271 7.62 11.58 13.70
C ALA A 271 7.63 12.83 14.58
N THR A 272 8.71 13.61 14.59
CA THR A 272 8.80 14.86 15.34
C THR A 272 7.76 15.87 14.86
N GLU A 273 7.68 16.11 13.55
CA GLU A 273 6.71 17.01 12.94
C GLU A 273 5.25 16.59 13.17
N VAL A 274 5.00 15.27 13.10
CA VAL A 274 3.66 14.73 13.35
C VAL A 274 3.30 14.84 14.84
N ALA A 275 4.25 14.61 15.76
CA ALA A 275 4.06 14.74 17.19
C ALA A 275 3.77 16.21 17.58
N GLU A 276 4.51 17.19 17.04
CA GLU A 276 4.24 18.60 17.28
C GLU A 276 2.82 19.04 16.87
N LYS A 277 2.37 18.52 15.71
CA LYS A 277 0.98 18.76 15.25
C LYS A 277 -0.05 18.10 16.17
N PHE A 278 0.28 16.92 16.70
CA PHE A 278 -0.58 16.23 17.67
C PHE A 278 -0.64 17.00 18.98
N ASP A 279 0.48 17.42 19.55
CA ASP A 279 0.55 18.17 20.79
C ASP A 279 -0.20 19.50 20.69
N ALA A 280 0.02 20.26 19.62
CA ALA A 280 -0.71 21.51 19.37
C ALA A 280 -2.23 21.30 19.20
N MET A 281 -2.67 20.11 18.83
CA MET A 281 -4.08 19.75 18.77
C MET A 281 -4.63 19.45 20.19
N VAL A 282 -3.87 18.72 21.02
CA VAL A 282 -4.27 18.34 22.38
C VAL A 282 -4.36 19.59 23.27
N GLU A 283 -3.38 20.47 23.22
CA GLU A 283 -3.39 21.74 23.98
C GLU A 283 -4.64 22.59 23.74
N LYS A 284 -5.28 22.49 22.57
CA LYS A 284 -6.53 23.19 22.26
C LYS A 284 -7.77 22.52 22.86
N LEU A 285 -7.65 21.30 23.38
CA LEU A 285 -8.75 20.62 24.08
C LEU A 285 -8.82 21.02 25.56
N ASP A 286 -7.68 21.39 26.14
CA ASP A 286 -7.56 21.76 27.55
C ASP A 286 -7.98 23.24 27.82
N ARG A 287 -8.38 23.98 26.77
CA ARG A 287 -8.86 25.37 26.82
C ARG A 287 -10.35 25.45 26.50
#